data_c43aad791fd03e6fa67226111cc05099
#
_entry.id   c43aad791fd03e6fa67226111cc05099
#
_cell.length_a   1.000
_cell.length_b   1.000
_cell.length_c   1.000
_cell.angle_alpha   90.00
_cell.angle_beta   90.00
_cell.angle_gamma   90.00
#
_symmetry.space_group_name_H-M   'P 1'
#
loop_
_entity.id
_entity.type
_entity.pdbx_description
1 polymer ?
#
loop_
_entity_poly.entity_id
_entity_poly.type
_entity_poly.pdbx_seq_one_letter_code
_entity_poly.pdbx_strand_id
1 'polypeptide(L)'
;MRGFKGYGRVPARVRRKGSTRGGDASTGLSESSLGFYTVWVAHLGRRYGILQALSRRRGPAGTRAIARACGLHEPSVRAWCEAARSLGLVARRGSGFRLPARNRPLLVDEDDVRFLGGQFSYLALRSLDFGAFDALFRTGAVTGSGSVRLREASMEATRWDHTSFLRFLLPRVPGLASRLRGGASALDVGCGTGGWVLRMARAFPRSSFTGVDPDRTAIGIARRSARAVRAGPRVRFRVGRGGRAFGEAGPFDLVYVGEVLYGVEDKPGLLRSCRRALARDGRIVVAEGLVAPAGRRQDPARQLVDAMGLEFALQGARFLERSELEGLLREADFDRVRFHDAGGGLWFAVARPGPGAV
;
A
#
# COMPACT_ATOMS: atom_id res chain seq x y z
N MET A 1 26.40 7.15 -10.82
CA MET A 1 24.93 7.33 -10.87
C MET A 1 24.33 6.28 -11.80
N ARG A 2 23.94 5.13 -11.29
CA ARG A 2 23.25 4.11 -12.08
C ARG A 2 21.79 4.16 -11.72
N GLY A 3 20.91 4.38 -12.74
CA GLY A 3 19.48 4.55 -12.59
C GLY A 3 18.82 3.32 -11.97
N PHE A 4 17.99 3.57 -10.99
CA PHE A 4 17.07 2.61 -10.39
C PHE A 4 16.06 2.20 -11.47
N LYS A 5 16.25 1.07 -12.13
CA LYS A 5 15.22 0.42 -12.94
C LYS A 5 14.26 -0.23 -11.94
N GLY A 6 13.11 0.39 -11.79
CA GLY A 6 12.02 -0.10 -10.97
C GLY A 6 11.52 -1.48 -11.39
N TYR A 7 10.80 -2.12 -10.50
CA TYR A 7 10.24 -3.47 -10.55
C TYR A 7 11.21 -4.50 -11.12
N GLY A 8 11.77 -5.32 -10.22
CA GLY A 8 12.53 -6.49 -10.61
C GLY A 8 11.73 -7.28 -11.63
N ARG A 9 12.30 -7.44 -12.83
CA ARG A 9 11.80 -8.39 -13.82
C ARG A 9 11.47 -9.67 -13.07
N VAL A 10 10.23 -10.12 -13.17
CA VAL A 10 9.88 -11.53 -12.93
C VAL A 10 11.00 -12.35 -13.55
N PRO A 11 11.65 -13.28 -12.83
CA PRO A 11 12.84 -13.96 -13.34
C PRO A 11 12.54 -14.49 -14.72
N ALA A 12 13.40 -14.08 -15.67
CA ALA A 12 13.30 -14.41 -17.05
C ALA A 12 13.12 -15.93 -17.19
N ARG A 13 12.16 -16.31 -17.99
CA ARG A 13 12.01 -17.58 -18.70
C ARG A 13 13.31 -18.36 -18.73
N VAL A 14 13.25 -19.61 -18.29
CA VAL A 14 14.11 -20.66 -18.86
C VAL A 14 13.93 -20.55 -20.37
N ARG A 15 14.97 -20.09 -21.06
CA ARG A 15 14.99 -19.99 -22.52
C ARG A 15 14.80 -21.39 -23.11
N ARG A 16 13.59 -21.73 -23.48
CA ARG A 16 13.36 -22.69 -24.54
C ARG A 16 13.63 -21.98 -25.86
N LYS A 17 14.71 -22.36 -26.51
CA LYS A 17 14.97 -22.02 -27.91
C LYS A 17 13.83 -22.56 -28.78
N GLY A 18 13.25 -21.68 -29.57
CA GLY A 18 12.44 -22.02 -30.74
C GLY A 18 10.97 -22.20 -30.44
N SER A 19 10.15 -21.16 -30.75
CA SER A 19 8.85 -21.30 -31.40
C SER A 19 8.20 -19.93 -31.60
N THR A 20 8.00 -19.56 -32.79
CA THR A 20 6.93 -18.84 -33.51
C THR A 20 5.98 -17.93 -32.69
N ARG A 21 5.79 -16.73 -33.19
CA ARG A 21 4.75 -15.74 -32.89
C ARG A 21 3.37 -16.42 -32.88
N GLY A 22 2.74 -16.49 -31.70
CA GLY A 22 1.40 -17.02 -31.49
C GLY A 22 1.34 -17.70 -30.12
N GLY A 23 1.44 -16.95 -29.02
CA GLY A 23 1.10 -17.46 -27.70
C GLY A 23 -0.38 -17.84 -27.74
N ASP A 24 -0.69 -19.12 -27.58
CA ASP A 24 -2.04 -19.64 -27.53
C ASP A 24 -2.82 -18.91 -26.42
N ALA A 25 -3.98 -18.32 -26.75
CA ALA A 25 -4.84 -17.63 -25.80
C ALA A 25 -5.19 -18.50 -24.59
N SER A 26 -5.24 -19.82 -24.76
CA SER A 26 -5.47 -20.81 -23.71
C SER A 26 -4.35 -20.80 -22.65
N THR A 27 -3.09 -20.59 -23.07
CA THR A 27 -1.93 -20.49 -22.16
C THR A 27 -2.03 -19.26 -21.27
N GLY A 28 -2.42 -18.10 -21.84
CA GLY A 28 -2.59 -16.85 -21.07
C GLY A 28 -3.71 -16.95 -20.02
N LEU A 29 -4.84 -17.58 -20.37
CA LEU A 29 -5.95 -17.80 -19.46
C LEU A 29 -5.57 -18.78 -18.33
N SER A 30 -4.82 -19.83 -18.64
CA SER A 30 -4.31 -20.77 -17.63
C SER A 30 -3.32 -20.09 -16.66
N GLU A 31 -2.43 -19.22 -17.16
CA GLU A 31 -1.53 -18.42 -16.34
C GLU A 31 -2.31 -17.47 -15.41
N SER A 32 -3.43 -16.90 -15.86
CA SER A 32 -4.30 -16.06 -15.04
C SER A 32 -4.95 -16.83 -13.89
N SER A 33 -5.40 -18.07 -14.13
CA SER A 33 -5.92 -18.94 -13.08
C SER A 33 -4.87 -19.27 -12.03
N LEU A 34 -3.64 -19.58 -12.46
CA LEU A 34 -2.51 -19.81 -11.54
C LEU A 34 -2.16 -18.53 -10.76
N GLY A 35 -2.27 -17.35 -11.39
CA GLY A 35 -2.11 -16.05 -10.74
C GLY A 35 -3.09 -15.86 -9.60
N PHE A 36 -4.37 -16.16 -9.82
CA PHE A 36 -5.40 -16.09 -8.78
C PHE A 36 -5.08 -16.99 -7.57
N TYR A 37 -4.74 -18.25 -7.81
CA TYR A 37 -4.32 -19.16 -6.73
C TYR A 37 -3.03 -18.71 -6.05
N THR A 38 -2.09 -18.12 -6.78
CA THR A 38 -0.85 -17.58 -6.19
C THR A 38 -1.15 -16.47 -5.19
N VAL A 39 -2.06 -15.57 -5.51
CA VAL A 39 -2.54 -14.49 -4.62
C VAL A 39 -3.10 -15.08 -3.33
N TRP A 40 -4.02 -16.04 -3.42
CA TRP A 40 -4.65 -16.66 -2.26
C TRP A 40 -3.66 -17.47 -1.40
N VAL A 41 -2.81 -18.28 -2.01
CA VAL A 41 -1.83 -19.09 -1.27
C VAL A 41 -0.80 -18.20 -0.57
N ALA A 42 -0.35 -17.11 -1.21
CA ALA A 42 0.53 -16.14 -0.57
C ALA A 42 -0.15 -15.44 0.60
N HIS A 43 -1.40 -14.97 0.42
CA HIS A 43 -2.20 -14.35 1.49
C HIS A 43 -2.36 -15.28 2.70
N LEU A 44 -2.81 -16.52 2.48
CA LEU A 44 -2.99 -17.49 3.57
C LEU A 44 -1.68 -17.77 4.31
N GLY A 45 -0.57 -17.92 3.57
CA GLY A 45 0.75 -18.14 4.16
C GLY A 45 1.21 -16.99 5.05
N ARG A 46 0.85 -15.74 4.71
CA ARG A 46 1.11 -14.55 5.54
C ARG A 46 0.14 -14.48 6.73
N ARG A 47 -1.15 -14.56 6.45
CA ARG A 47 -2.22 -14.43 7.47
C ARG A 47 -2.04 -15.40 8.62
N TYR A 48 -1.68 -16.62 8.32
CA TYR A 48 -1.47 -17.68 9.33
C TYR A 48 -0.02 -17.81 9.81
N GLY A 49 0.87 -16.89 9.43
CA GLY A 49 2.25 -16.85 9.91
C GLY A 49 3.16 -17.96 9.36
N ILE A 50 2.72 -18.75 8.37
CA ILE A 50 3.48 -19.86 7.83
C ILE A 50 4.76 -19.37 7.12
N LEU A 51 4.66 -18.32 6.31
CA LEU A 51 5.81 -17.72 5.63
C LEU A 51 6.81 -17.13 6.62
N GLN A 52 6.32 -16.47 7.68
CA GLN A 52 7.14 -15.93 8.76
C GLN A 52 7.86 -17.05 9.55
N ALA A 53 7.15 -18.13 9.86
CA ALA A 53 7.73 -19.29 10.53
C ALA A 53 8.84 -19.95 9.70
N LEU A 54 8.64 -20.09 8.38
CA LEU A 54 9.65 -20.60 7.45
C LEU A 54 10.84 -19.64 7.31
N SER A 55 10.60 -18.33 7.30
CA SER A 55 11.67 -17.33 7.12
C SER A 55 12.64 -17.24 8.30
N ARG A 56 12.19 -17.58 9.51
CA ARG A 56 12.99 -17.57 10.75
C ARG A 56 13.87 -18.80 10.90
N ARG A 57 13.67 -19.83 10.08
CA ARG A 57 14.41 -21.10 10.18
C ARG A 57 15.65 -21.08 9.29
N ARG A 58 16.74 -21.65 9.81
CA ARG A 58 17.98 -21.85 9.03
C ARG A 58 17.90 -23.02 8.04
N GLY A 59 16.99 -23.97 8.29
CA GLY A 59 16.84 -25.19 7.48
C GLY A 59 15.38 -25.49 7.13
N PRO A 60 15.14 -26.54 6.30
CA PRO A 60 13.79 -26.98 5.97
C PRO A 60 13.03 -27.50 7.19
N ALA A 61 11.71 -27.37 7.17
CA ALA A 61 10.82 -27.82 8.23
C ALA A 61 9.72 -28.73 7.69
N GLY A 62 9.46 -29.83 8.38
CA GLY A 62 8.30 -30.69 8.09
C GLY A 62 6.99 -30.02 8.47
N THR A 63 5.89 -30.44 7.83
CA THR A 63 4.55 -29.84 7.99
C THR A 63 4.06 -29.85 9.43
N ARG A 64 4.32 -30.91 10.20
CA ARG A 64 4.00 -31.00 11.64
C ARG A 64 4.72 -29.93 12.45
N ALA A 65 6.00 -29.66 12.15
CA ALA A 65 6.79 -28.64 12.85
C ALA A 65 6.32 -27.21 12.51
N ILE A 66 5.91 -26.98 11.27
CA ILE A 66 5.32 -25.70 10.83
C ILE A 66 3.96 -25.51 11.52
N ALA A 67 3.09 -26.50 11.48
CA ALA A 67 1.77 -26.46 12.09
C ALA A 67 1.85 -26.15 13.59
N ARG A 68 2.73 -26.82 14.32
CA ARG A 68 2.96 -26.57 15.75
C ARG A 68 3.45 -25.15 16.01
N ALA A 69 4.39 -24.64 15.19
CA ALA A 69 4.94 -23.29 15.35
C ALA A 69 3.90 -22.17 15.10
N CYS A 70 2.86 -22.46 14.32
CA CYS A 70 1.81 -21.52 13.97
C CYS A 70 0.48 -21.76 14.70
N GLY A 71 0.36 -22.83 15.49
CA GLY A 71 -0.89 -23.20 16.14
C GLY A 71 -1.98 -23.67 15.15
N LEU A 72 -1.59 -24.37 14.06
CA LEU A 72 -2.47 -24.72 12.95
C LEU A 72 -2.69 -26.23 12.83
N HIS A 73 -3.76 -26.60 12.13
CA HIS A 73 -4.09 -27.97 11.77
C HIS A 73 -3.11 -28.53 10.72
N GLU A 74 -2.37 -29.59 11.05
CA GLU A 74 -1.27 -30.11 10.23
C GLU A 74 -1.70 -30.54 8.82
N PRO A 75 -2.80 -31.27 8.60
CA PRO A 75 -3.26 -31.60 7.25
C PRO A 75 -3.50 -30.38 6.36
N SER A 76 -4.04 -29.28 6.91
CA SER A 76 -4.24 -28.01 6.17
C SER A 76 -2.91 -27.36 5.84
N VAL A 77 -1.94 -27.36 6.76
CA VAL A 77 -0.58 -26.87 6.49
C VAL A 77 0.11 -27.71 5.41
N ARG A 78 -0.08 -29.01 5.40
CA ARG A 78 0.45 -29.90 4.35
C ARG A 78 -0.12 -29.53 2.99
N ALA A 79 -1.44 -29.38 2.88
CA ALA A 79 -2.09 -28.96 1.63
C ALA A 79 -1.57 -27.61 1.15
N TRP A 80 -1.43 -26.63 2.09
CA TRP A 80 -0.86 -25.32 1.77
C TRP A 80 0.58 -25.44 1.27
N CYS A 81 1.43 -26.21 1.93
CA CYS A 81 2.83 -26.39 1.55
C CYS A 81 2.98 -26.98 0.14
N GLU A 82 2.14 -27.96 -0.22
CA GLU A 82 2.19 -28.54 -1.57
C GLU A 82 1.69 -27.55 -2.64
N ALA A 83 0.61 -26.81 -2.39
CA ALA A 83 0.15 -25.75 -3.26
C ALA A 83 1.24 -24.65 -3.42
N ALA A 84 1.79 -24.17 -2.31
CA ALA A 84 2.83 -23.14 -2.31
C ALA A 84 4.11 -23.61 -3.04
N ARG A 85 4.45 -24.91 -2.95
CA ARG A 85 5.57 -25.51 -3.69
C ARG A 85 5.30 -25.52 -5.18
N SER A 86 4.13 -25.97 -5.60
CA SER A 86 3.73 -26.01 -7.02
C SER A 86 3.74 -24.63 -7.67
N LEU A 87 3.34 -23.60 -6.90
CA LEU A 87 3.36 -22.19 -7.31
C LEU A 87 4.73 -21.50 -7.13
N GLY A 88 5.77 -22.22 -6.69
CA GLY A 88 7.12 -21.66 -6.54
C GLY A 88 7.31 -20.72 -5.35
N LEU A 89 6.33 -20.60 -4.46
CA LEU A 89 6.41 -19.75 -3.27
C LEU A 89 7.33 -20.33 -2.20
N VAL A 90 7.33 -21.66 -2.02
CA VAL A 90 8.24 -22.40 -1.16
C VAL A 90 8.97 -23.51 -1.94
N ALA A 91 10.06 -24.01 -1.42
CA ALA A 91 10.81 -25.12 -2.01
C ALA A 91 10.82 -26.30 -1.07
N ARG A 92 10.68 -27.54 -1.62
CA ARG A 92 10.90 -28.79 -0.89
C ARG A 92 12.39 -29.10 -0.81
N ARG A 93 12.85 -29.55 0.36
CA ARG A 93 14.22 -30.05 0.58
C ARG A 93 14.17 -31.25 1.51
N GLY A 94 14.48 -32.43 0.99
CA GLY A 94 14.25 -33.69 1.70
C GLY A 94 12.77 -33.85 2.04
N SER A 95 12.46 -34.15 3.29
CA SER A 95 11.10 -34.29 3.81
C SER A 95 10.45 -32.97 4.25
N GLY A 96 11.16 -31.82 4.15
CA GLY A 96 10.68 -30.53 4.64
C GLY A 96 10.57 -29.46 3.57
N PHE A 97 10.02 -28.31 3.98
CA PHE A 97 9.82 -27.12 3.17
C PHE A 97 10.65 -25.96 3.69
N ARG A 98 11.09 -25.09 2.80
CA ARG A 98 11.80 -23.84 3.12
C ARG A 98 11.29 -22.68 2.26
N LEU A 99 11.38 -21.47 2.78
CA LEU A 99 11.19 -20.26 1.99
C LEU A 99 12.50 -19.99 1.21
N PRO A 100 12.47 -19.93 -0.15
CA PRO A 100 13.64 -19.54 -0.93
C PRO A 100 14.09 -18.11 -0.56
N ALA A 101 15.40 -17.88 -0.49
CA ALA A 101 15.94 -16.56 -0.15
C ALA A 101 15.42 -15.44 -1.06
N ARG A 102 15.23 -15.73 -2.35
CA ARG A 102 14.68 -14.78 -3.33
C ARG A 102 13.23 -14.36 -3.06
N ASN A 103 12.43 -15.22 -2.39
CA ASN A 103 11.01 -14.97 -2.09
C ASN A 103 10.82 -14.23 -0.76
N ARG A 104 11.81 -14.24 0.12
CA ARG A 104 11.72 -13.59 1.42
C ARG A 104 11.45 -12.08 1.31
N PRO A 105 12.22 -11.29 0.52
CA PRO A 105 11.95 -9.86 0.37
C PRO A 105 10.59 -9.57 -0.29
N LEU A 106 10.08 -10.50 -1.09
CA LEU A 106 8.80 -10.32 -1.79
C LEU A 106 7.58 -10.62 -0.90
N LEU A 107 7.71 -11.57 0.03
CA LEU A 107 6.56 -12.13 0.75
C LEU A 107 6.57 -11.88 2.27
N VAL A 108 7.73 -11.53 2.85
CA VAL A 108 7.91 -11.47 4.31
C VAL A 108 8.48 -10.13 4.79
N ASP A 109 9.50 -9.62 4.12
CA ASP A 109 10.25 -8.44 4.58
C ASP A 109 9.50 -7.15 4.18
N GLU A 110 8.61 -6.68 5.03
CA GLU A 110 7.74 -5.50 4.80
C GLU A 110 8.52 -4.18 4.63
N ASP A 111 9.79 -4.14 5.02
CA ASP A 111 10.69 -3.00 4.85
C ASP A 111 11.47 -3.02 3.52
N ASP A 112 11.30 -4.05 2.70
CA ASP A 112 11.89 -4.15 1.35
C ASP A 112 10.98 -3.49 0.31
N VAL A 113 11.55 -2.68 -0.57
CA VAL A 113 10.79 -2.01 -1.66
C VAL A 113 10.19 -2.99 -2.68
N ARG A 114 10.64 -4.24 -2.68
CA ARG A 114 10.13 -5.32 -3.54
C ARG A 114 8.96 -6.07 -2.90
N PHE A 115 8.53 -5.69 -1.71
CA PHE A 115 7.51 -6.40 -0.97
C PHE A 115 6.16 -6.39 -1.69
N LEU A 116 5.65 -7.55 -2.05
CA LEU A 116 4.37 -7.76 -2.73
C LEU A 116 3.31 -8.40 -1.83
N GLY A 117 3.71 -8.86 -0.64
CA GLY A 117 2.83 -9.63 0.24
C GLY A 117 1.58 -8.86 0.68
N GLY A 118 1.69 -7.54 0.86
CA GLY A 118 0.55 -6.67 1.16
C GLY A 118 -0.43 -6.60 0.00
N GLN A 119 0.07 -6.43 -1.23
CA GLN A 119 -0.74 -6.40 -2.45
C GLN A 119 -1.48 -7.73 -2.68
N PHE A 120 -0.82 -8.86 -2.43
CA PHE A 120 -1.50 -10.16 -2.51
C PHE A 120 -2.60 -10.28 -1.45
N SER A 121 -2.37 -9.80 -0.24
CA SER A 121 -3.40 -9.79 0.80
C SER A 121 -4.56 -8.86 0.44
N TYR A 122 -4.28 -7.69 -0.13
CA TYR A 122 -5.30 -6.78 -0.65
C TYR A 122 -6.19 -7.48 -1.68
N LEU A 123 -5.61 -8.02 -2.75
CA LEU A 123 -6.35 -8.69 -3.82
C LEU A 123 -7.19 -9.88 -3.32
N ALA A 124 -6.63 -10.69 -2.42
CA ALA A 124 -7.36 -11.82 -1.85
C ALA A 124 -8.58 -11.35 -1.02
N LEU A 125 -8.41 -10.36 -0.15
CA LEU A 125 -9.49 -9.85 0.68
C LEU A 125 -10.57 -9.15 -0.15
N ARG A 126 -10.17 -8.39 -1.17
CA ARG A 126 -11.12 -7.68 -2.04
C ARG A 126 -11.92 -8.63 -2.93
N SER A 127 -11.31 -9.73 -3.39
CA SER A 127 -12.05 -10.72 -4.19
C SER A 127 -13.26 -11.32 -3.47
N LEU A 128 -13.30 -11.27 -2.13
CA LEU A 128 -14.46 -11.71 -1.34
C LEU A 128 -15.67 -10.78 -1.46
N ASP A 129 -15.48 -9.56 -1.91
CA ASP A 129 -16.56 -8.58 -2.10
C ASP A 129 -17.08 -8.54 -3.54
N PHE A 130 -16.53 -9.35 -4.46
CA PHE A 130 -16.90 -9.33 -5.89
C PHE A 130 -18.35 -9.75 -6.15
N GLY A 131 -19.03 -10.41 -5.20
CA GLY A 131 -20.47 -10.63 -5.28
C GLY A 131 -21.30 -9.33 -5.38
N ALA A 132 -20.75 -8.20 -4.93
CA ALA A 132 -21.40 -6.90 -5.02
C ALA A 132 -21.42 -6.32 -6.45
N PHE A 133 -20.63 -6.87 -7.39
CA PHE A 133 -20.68 -6.45 -8.79
C PHE A 133 -22.04 -6.68 -9.44
N ASP A 134 -22.83 -7.68 -9.00
CA ASP A 134 -24.17 -7.88 -9.54
C ASP A 134 -25.05 -6.65 -9.34
N ALA A 135 -25.05 -6.08 -8.14
CA ALA A 135 -25.79 -4.86 -7.83
C ALA A 135 -25.22 -3.63 -8.57
N LEU A 136 -23.89 -3.49 -8.61
CA LEU A 136 -23.26 -2.39 -9.35
C LEU A 136 -23.65 -2.41 -10.83
N PHE A 137 -23.53 -3.55 -11.50
CA PHE A 137 -23.82 -3.66 -12.95
C PHE A 137 -25.30 -3.52 -13.28
N ARG A 138 -26.22 -3.94 -12.38
CA ARG A 138 -27.67 -3.86 -12.64
C ARG A 138 -28.27 -2.52 -12.27
N THR A 139 -27.78 -1.89 -11.20
CA THR A 139 -28.47 -0.73 -10.61
C THR A 139 -27.55 0.45 -10.31
N GLY A 140 -26.23 0.32 -10.53
CA GLY A 140 -25.25 1.31 -10.14
C GLY A 140 -25.00 1.40 -8.62
N ALA A 141 -25.52 0.44 -7.84
CA ALA A 141 -25.37 0.46 -6.39
C ALA A 141 -23.91 0.22 -5.98
N VAL A 142 -23.41 1.07 -5.10
CA VAL A 142 -22.03 1.01 -4.57
C VAL A 142 -22.01 0.52 -3.13
N THR A 143 -20.94 -0.16 -2.73
CA THR A 143 -20.77 -0.66 -1.34
C THR A 143 -20.23 0.40 -0.39
N GLY A 144 -19.69 1.50 -0.92
CA GLY A 144 -18.99 2.54 -0.15
C GLY A 144 -17.70 2.05 0.49
N SER A 145 -17.07 2.91 1.30
CA SER A 145 -15.72 2.69 1.88
C SER A 145 -15.72 2.10 3.30
N GLY A 146 -16.88 1.77 3.87
CA GLY A 146 -17.01 1.44 5.30
C GLY A 146 -16.84 -0.01 5.71
N SER A 147 -16.58 -0.96 4.79
CA SER A 147 -16.54 -2.39 5.12
C SER A 147 -15.30 -2.77 5.96
N VAL A 148 -15.46 -3.75 6.85
CA VAL A 148 -14.34 -4.29 7.65
C VAL A 148 -13.26 -4.88 6.75
N ARG A 149 -13.67 -5.60 5.70
CA ARG A 149 -12.74 -6.21 4.74
C ARG A 149 -11.95 -5.17 3.96
N LEU A 150 -12.59 -4.09 3.53
CA LEU A 150 -11.90 -3.00 2.83
C LEU A 150 -10.84 -2.36 3.73
N ARG A 151 -11.17 -2.10 5.02
CA ARG A 151 -10.17 -1.58 5.96
C ARG A 151 -8.98 -2.53 6.15
N GLU A 152 -9.23 -3.82 6.31
CA GLU A 152 -8.16 -4.83 6.43
C GLU A 152 -7.32 -4.91 5.14
N ALA A 153 -7.97 -4.92 3.99
CA ALA A 153 -7.31 -4.93 2.68
C ALA A 153 -6.45 -3.69 2.47
N SER A 154 -7.00 -2.49 2.69
CA SER A 154 -6.27 -1.21 2.55
C SER A 154 -5.07 -1.14 3.49
N MET A 155 -5.21 -1.61 4.75
CA MET A 155 -4.09 -1.69 5.69
C MET A 155 -2.96 -2.58 5.17
N GLU A 156 -3.26 -3.66 4.48
CA GLU A 156 -2.25 -4.54 3.89
C GLU A 156 -1.61 -3.90 2.63
N ALA A 157 -2.40 -3.27 1.77
CA ALA A 157 -1.90 -2.61 0.55
C ALA A 157 -0.94 -1.47 0.87
N THR A 158 -1.34 -0.57 1.77
CA THR A 158 -0.59 0.67 2.10
C THR A 158 0.75 0.41 2.81
N ARG A 159 1.04 -0.83 3.23
CA ARG A 159 2.37 -1.19 3.79
C ARG A 159 3.50 -0.88 2.81
N TRP A 160 3.27 -1.15 1.53
CA TRP A 160 4.25 -0.87 0.50
C TRP A 160 4.41 0.63 0.24
N ASP A 161 3.33 1.40 0.29
CA ASP A 161 3.35 2.87 0.12
C ASP A 161 4.18 3.52 1.22
N HIS A 162 4.01 3.06 2.46
CA HIS A 162 4.81 3.54 3.60
C HIS A 162 6.30 3.21 3.43
N THR A 163 6.64 2.04 2.90
CA THR A 163 8.02 1.65 2.59
C THR A 163 8.56 2.51 1.47
N SER A 164 7.77 2.73 0.42
CA SER A 164 8.12 3.58 -0.72
C SER A 164 8.32 5.04 -0.29
N PHE A 165 7.49 5.57 0.61
CA PHE A 165 7.73 6.87 1.20
C PHE A 165 9.12 6.95 1.85
N LEU A 166 9.46 6.01 2.73
CA LEU A 166 10.72 6.03 3.48
C LEU A 166 11.96 5.75 2.61
N ARG A 167 11.88 4.80 1.69
CA ARG A 167 13.04 4.28 0.95
C ARG A 167 13.21 4.92 -0.42
N PHE A 168 12.10 5.33 -1.06
CA PHE A 168 12.13 5.91 -2.39
C PHE A 168 11.95 7.42 -2.35
N LEU A 169 10.86 7.94 -1.75
CA LEU A 169 10.56 9.37 -1.79
C LEU A 169 11.50 10.21 -0.92
N LEU A 170 11.62 9.83 0.34
CA LEU A 170 12.31 10.65 1.35
C LEU A 170 13.74 11.05 0.97
N PRO A 171 14.58 10.17 0.36
CA PRO A 171 15.91 10.54 -0.13
C PRO A 171 15.88 11.53 -1.31
N ARG A 172 14.75 11.64 -2.03
CA ARG A 172 14.56 12.47 -3.22
C ARG A 172 14.01 13.87 -2.93
N VAL A 173 13.51 14.09 -1.69
CA VAL A 173 12.97 15.38 -1.27
C VAL A 173 13.99 16.10 -0.39
N PRO A 174 14.71 17.10 -0.93
CA PRO A 174 15.79 17.79 -0.21
C PRO A 174 15.32 18.37 1.13
N GLY A 175 16.06 18.10 2.20
CA GLY A 175 15.85 18.63 3.54
C GLY A 175 14.73 17.93 4.34
N LEU A 176 13.82 17.16 3.73
CA LEU A 176 12.71 16.54 4.45
C LEU A 176 13.17 15.51 5.47
N ALA A 177 14.09 14.63 5.09
CA ALA A 177 14.67 13.64 5.99
C ALA A 177 15.39 14.28 7.19
N SER A 178 16.13 15.36 6.97
CA SER A 178 16.83 16.07 8.03
C SER A 178 15.86 16.75 8.99
N ARG A 179 14.81 17.37 8.47
CA ARG A 179 13.75 18.00 9.27
C ARG A 179 13.07 16.96 10.17
N LEU A 180 12.69 15.80 9.62
CA LEU A 180 12.10 14.71 10.40
C LEU A 180 13.05 14.13 11.46
N ARG A 181 14.35 14.03 11.18
CA ARG A 181 15.32 13.62 12.20
C ARG A 181 15.54 14.68 13.27
N GLY A 182 15.43 15.95 12.93
CA GLY A 182 15.61 17.08 13.84
C GLY A 182 14.47 17.29 14.82
N GLY A 183 13.28 16.81 14.51
CA GLY A 183 12.08 16.99 15.33
C GLY A 183 11.02 17.83 14.64
N ALA A 184 10.36 17.26 13.65
CA ALA A 184 9.27 17.88 12.90
C ALA A 184 7.89 17.48 13.46
N SER A 185 6.88 18.27 13.12
CA SER A 185 5.47 17.92 13.28
C SER A 185 4.89 17.43 11.97
N ALA A 186 4.19 16.30 11.96
CA ALA A 186 3.59 15.75 10.77
C ALA A 186 2.11 15.36 11.00
N LEU A 187 1.29 15.63 9.98
CA LEU A 187 -0.11 15.26 9.90
C LEU A 187 -0.31 14.16 8.85
N ASP A 188 -1.03 13.12 9.21
CA ASP A 188 -1.52 12.09 8.30
C ASP A 188 -3.04 12.24 8.14
N VAL A 189 -3.48 12.60 6.96
CA VAL A 189 -4.89 12.85 6.62
C VAL A 189 -5.47 11.59 6.01
N GLY A 190 -6.58 11.11 6.57
CA GLY A 190 -7.11 9.79 6.22
C GLY A 190 -6.23 8.66 6.75
N CYS A 191 -5.75 8.80 7.98
CA CYS A 191 -4.74 7.90 8.54
C CYS A 191 -5.22 6.45 8.77
N GLY A 192 -6.50 6.16 8.59
CA GLY A 192 -7.06 4.84 8.81
C GLY A 192 -6.70 4.27 10.18
N THR A 193 -6.12 3.09 10.19
CA THR A 193 -5.67 2.41 11.41
C THR A 193 -4.31 2.87 11.94
N GLY A 194 -3.76 3.96 11.38
CA GLY A 194 -2.56 4.63 11.87
C GLY A 194 -1.23 4.02 11.40
N GLY A 195 -1.24 3.21 10.34
CA GLY A 195 -0.08 2.49 9.86
C GLY A 195 1.11 3.40 9.52
N TRP A 196 0.88 4.44 8.72
CA TRP A 196 1.91 5.41 8.37
C TRP A 196 2.44 6.16 9.59
N VAL A 197 1.55 6.69 10.42
CA VAL A 197 1.90 7.42 11.66
C VAL A 197 2.82 6.60 12.56
N LEU A 198 2.46 5.34 12.84
CA LEU A 198 3.25 4.48 13.72
C LEU A 198 4.60 4.12 13.12
N ARG A 199 4.65 3.91 11.83
CA ARG A 199 5.90 3.61 11.12
C ARG A 199 6.83 4.81 11.10
N MET A 200 6.30 6.01 10.83
CA MET A 200 7.06 7.26 10.87
C MET A 200 7.55 7.59 12.28
N ALA A 201 6.70 7.41 13.28
CA ALA A 201 7.08 7.61 14.67
C ALA A 201 8.23 6.70 15.11
N ARG A 202 8.27 5.45 14.62
CA ARG A 202 9.40 4.54 14.85
C ARG A 202 10.66 5.00 14.14
N ALA A 203 10.55 5.47 12.89
CA ALA A 203 11.68 5.92 12.08
C ALA A 203 12.28 7.25 12.55
N PHE A 204 11.45 8.13 13.12
CA PHE A 204 11.81 9.49 13.53
C PHE A 204 11.41 9.77 14.98
N PRO A 205 12.20 9.30 15.96
CA PRO A 205 11.84 9.35 17.38
C PRO A 205 11.76 10.77 17.98
N ARG A 206 12.35 11.77 17.31
CA ARG A 206 12.29 13.18 17.76
C ARG A 206 11.07 13.92 17.21
N SER A 207 10.40 13.39 16.19
CA SER A 207 9.24 14.02 15.54
C SER A 207 7.93 13.63 16.21
N SER A 208 6.92 14.49 16.05
CA SER A 208 5.55 14.26 16.49
C SER A 208 4.65 13.99 15.29
N PHE A 209 3.66 13.12 15.48
CA PHE A 209 2.77 12.67 14.42
C PHE A 209 1.32 12.71 14.88
N THR A 210 0.48 13.31 14.07
CA THR A 210 -0.97 13.33 14.28
C THR A 210 -1.64 12.64 13.12
N GLY A 211 -2.50 11.65 13.40
CA GLY A 211 -3.37 11.01 12.40
C GLY A 211 -4.81 11.50 12.57
N VAL A 212 -5.47 11.81 11.46
CA VAL A 212 -6.88 12.19 11.43
C VAL A 212 -7.65 11.34 10.44
N ASP A 213 -8.78 10.80 10.86
CA ASP A 213 -9.66 9.97 10.02
C ASP A 213 -11.12 10.14 10.46
N PRO A 214 -12.10 10.15 9.55
CA PRO A 214 -13.51 10.19 9.90
C PRO A 214 -14.03 8.88 10.52
N ASP A 215 -13.40 7.73 10.25
CA ASP A 215 -13.79 6.43 10.76
C ASP A 215 -13.39 6.26 12.24
N ARG A 216 -14.37 6.35 13.12
CA ARG A 216 -14.19 6.15 14.58
C ARG A 216 -13.62 4.77 14.90
N THR A 217 -14.00 3.74 14.13
CA THR A 217 -13.51 2.37 14.33
C THR A 217 -12.02 2.27 13.99
N ALA A 218 -11.61 2.82 12.85
CA ALA A 218 -10.21 2.88 12.45
C ALA A 218 -9.36 3.64 13.47
N ILE A 219 -9.81 4.81 13.93
CA ILE A 219 -9.13 5.58 15.00
C ILE A 219 -9.05 4.79 16.32
N GLY A 220 -10.10 4.04 16.66
CA GLY A 220 -10.06 3.14 17.83
C GLY A 220 -8.95 2.09 17.71
N ILE A 221 -8.77 1.49 16.54
CA ILE A 221 -7.69 0.54 16.25
C ILE A 221 -6.33 1.25 16.32
N ALA A 222 -6.19 2.41 15.68
CA ALA A 222 -4.95 3.20 15.68
C ALA A 222 -4.47 3.53 17.11
N ARG A 223 -5.40 3.97 17.97
CA ARG A 223 -5.10 4.28 19.40
C ARG A 223 -4.68 3.04 20.19
N ARG A 224 -5.31 1.88 19.96
CA ARG A 224 -4.89 0.62 20.59
C ARG A 224 -3.50 0.21 20.12
N SER A 225 -3.22 0.29 18.84
CA SER A 225 -1.92 -0.02 18.25
C SER A 225 -0.82 0.90 18.80
N ALA A 226 -1.08 2.21 18.93
CA ALA A 226 -0.14 3.16 19.51
C ALA A 226 0.20 2.84 20.99
N ARG A 227 -0.81 2.43 21.77
CA ARG A 227 -0.60 1.98 23.15
C ARG A 227 0.24 0.69 23.21
N ALA A 228 -0.06 -0.27 22.37
CA ALA A 228 0.65 -1.55 22.30
C ALA A 228 2.16 -1.38 21.99
N VAL A 229 2.52 -0.42 21.13
CA VAL A 229 3.93 -0.11 20.81
C VAL A 229 4.53 0.99 21.70
N ARG A 230 3.82 1.46 22.71
CA ARG A 230 4.25 2.52 23.63
C ARG A 230 4.73 3.79 22.91
N ALA A 231 3.97 4.24 21.91
CA ALA A 231 4.35 5.35 21.03
C ALA A 231 4.50 6.71 21.76
N GLY A 232 3.92 6.84 22.95
CA GLY A 232 4.01 8.04 23.80
C GLY A 232 3.17 9.22 23.31
N PRO A 233 3.28 10.39 23.96
CA PRO A 233 2.42 11.56 23.69
C PRO A 233 2.68 12.23 22.35
N ARG A 234 3.81 11.93 21.71
CA ARG A 234 4.17 12.45 20.38
C ARG A 234 3.35 11.84 19.23
N VAL A 235 2.53 10.80 19.51
CA VAL A 235 1.62 10.18 18.55
C VAL A 235 0.20 10.41 19.00
N ARG A 236 -0.59 11.05 18.16
CA ARG A 236 -1.99 11.40 18.46
C ARG A 236 -2.90 10.95 17.32
N PHE A 237 -4.11 10.52 17.66
CA PHE A 237 -5.14 10.16 16.69
C PHE A 237 -6.45 10.84 17.02
N ARG A 238 -7.06 11.49 16.01
CA ARG A 238 -8.29 12.26 16.12
C ARG A 238 -9.34 11.77 15.11
N VAL A 239 -10.60 11.78 15.53
CA VAL A 239 -11.72 11.57 14.61
C VAL A 239 -12.11 12.92 14.01
N GLY A 240 -12.19 13.01 12.68
CA GLY A 240 -12.62 14.22 12.02
C GLY A 240 -12.46 14.22 10.50
N ARG A 241 -13.10 15.19 9.85
CA ARG A 241 -13.04 15.46 8.41
C ARG A 241 -12.52 16.89 8.20
N GLY A 242 -11.26 17.07 7.88
CA GLY A 242 -10.71 18.39 7.52
C GLY A 242 -10.57 19.40 8.68
N GLY A 243 -10.55 20.65 8.32
CA GLY A 243 -10.23 21.88 9.02
C GLY A 243 -10.07 21.88 10.56
N ARG A 244 -11.15 21.74 11.32
CA ARG A 244 -11.09 21.78 12.79
C ARG A 244 -10.26 20.63 13.39
N ALA A 245 -10.33 19.45 12.80
CA ALA A 245 -9.55 18.30 13.29
C ALA A 245 -8.04 18.46 13.03
N PHE A 246 -7.65 19.29 12.06
CA PHE A 246 -6.26 19.62 11.75
C PHE A 246 -5.74 20.77 12.61
N GLY A 247 -6.54 21.83 12.81
CA GLY A 247 -6.11 23.15 13.28
C GLY A 247 -5.60 23.21 14.71
N GLU A 248 -6.08 22.35 15.61
CA GLU A 248 -5.65 22.39 17.02
C GLU A 248 -4.26 21.76 17.28
N ALA A 249 -3.63 21.17 16.28
CA ALA A 249 -2.35 20.47 16.41
C ALA A 249 -1.24 21.05 15.52
N GLY A 250 -1.58 22.01 14.63
CA GLY A 250 -0.65 22.66 13.70
C GLY A 250 0.03 23.89 14.27
N PRO A 251 0.90 24.56 13.48
CA PRO A 251 1.24 24.23 12.10
C PRO A 251 2.14 23.00 11.96
N PHE A 252 1.98 22.28 10.80
CA PHE A 252 2.75 21.08 10.52
C PHE A 252 3.87 21.33 9.51
N ASP A 253 5.01 20.68 9.73
CA ASP A 253 6.12 20.66 8.78
C ASP A 253 5.86 19.76 7.57
N LEU A 254 5.04 18.73 7.77
CA LEU A 254 4.65 17.76 6.75
C LEU A 254 3.17 17.42 6.90
N VAL A 255 2.44 17.52 5.80
CA VAL A 255 1.10 16.90 5.66
C VAL A 255 1.22 15.77 4.65
N TYR A 256 0.83 14.58 5.08
CA TYR A 256 0.76 13.37 4.24
C TYR A 256 -0.70 13.05 3.97
N VAL A 257 -1.01 12.78 2.69
CA VAL A 257 -2.32 12.34 2.21
C VAL A 257 -2.07 11.10 1.37
N GLY A 258 -2.36 9.92 1.89
CA GLY A 258 -2.06 8.67 1.21
C GLY A 258 -3.29 7.83 0.95
N GLU A 259 -3.60 7.58 -0.33
CA GLU A 259 -4.72 6.75 -0.78
C GLU A 259 -6.08 7.27 -0.22
N VAL A 260 -6.31 8.58 -0.32
CA VAL A 260 -7.48 9.27 0.26
C VAL A 260 -8.31 10.00 -0.77
N LEU A 261 -7.67 10.70 -1.72
CA LEU A 261 -8.37 11.65 -2.57
C LEU A 261 -9.41 11.00 -3.48
N TYR A 262 -9.19 9.78 -3.92
CA TYR A 262 -10.16 9.04 -4.73
C TYR A 262 -11.50 8.86 -4.03
N GLY A 263 -11.52 8.76 -2.70
CA GLY A 263 -12.73 8.57 -1.87
C GLY A 263 -13.31 9.86 -1.28
N VAL A 264 -12.78 11.03 -1.62
CA VAL A 264 -13.23 12.32 -1.10
C VAL A 264 -14.05 13.06 -2.17
N GLU A 265 -15.25 13.50 -1.81
CA GLU A 265 -16.13 14.27 -2.69
C GLU A 265 -15.56 15.69 -2.91
N ASP A 266 -15.36 16.46 -1.82
CA ASP A 266 -14.77 17.80 -1.85
C ASP A 266 -13.24 17.73 -1.73
N LYS A 267 -12.56 17.32 -2.80
CA LYS A 267 -11.10 17.26 -2.88
C LYS A 267 -10.43 18.63 -2.71
N PRO A 268 -10.91 19.70 -3.41
CA PRO A 268 -10.35 21.04 -3.22
C PRO A 268 -10.47 21.53 -1.77
N GLY A 269 -11.62 21.34 -1.13
CA GLY A 269 -11.84 21.75 0.26
C GLY A 269 -10.94 21.02 1.25
N LEU A 270 -10.69 19.71 1.03
CA LEU A 270 -9.73 18.96 1.82
C LEU A 270 -8.32 19.51 1.65
N LEU A 271 -7.88 19.72 0.40
CA LEU A 271 -6.53 20.21 0.11
C LEU A 271 -6.33 21.64 0.64
N ARG A 272 -7.32 22.53 0.53
CA ARG A 272 -7.29 23.86 1.18
C ARG A 272 -7.16 23.76 2.70
N SER A 273 -7.79 22.75 3.32
CA SER A 273 -7.64 22.49 4.77
C SER A 273 -6.23 22.01 5.10
N CYS A 274 -5.64 21.14 4.26
CA CYS A 274 -4.23 20.75 4.38
C CYS A 274 -3.29 21.95 4.24
N ARG A 275 -3.58 22.87 3.28
CA ARG A 275 -2.80 24.08 3.06
C ARG A 275 -2.76 24.98 4.31
N ARG A 276 -3.92 25.20 4.94
CA ARG A 276 -4.02 25.99 6.17
C ARG A 276 -3.32 25.35 7.39
N ALA A 277 -3.23 24.02 7.41
CA ALA A 277 -2.58 23.28 8.48
C ALA A 277 -1.05 23.26 8.36
N LEU A 278 -0.50 23.60 7.20
CA LEU A 278 0.94 23.59 6.97
C LEU A 278 1.63 24.84 7.52
N ALA A 279 2.82 24.64 8.07
CA ALA A 279 3.77 25.70 8.31
C ALA A 279 4.20 26.37 6.98
N ARG A 280 4.66 27.63 7.05
CA ARG A 280 5.09 28.41 5.84
C ARG A 280 6.10 27.64 4.98
N ASP A 281 7.06 26.96 5.61
CA ASP A 281 8.07 26.15 4.93
C ASP A 281 7.75 24.67 4.89
N GLY A 282 6.51 24.31 5.23
CA GLY A 282 6.02 22.94 5.25
C GLY A 282 5.89 22.36 3.85
N ARG A 283 5.58 21.09 3.81
CA ARG A 283 5.33 20.36 2.55
C ARG A 283 4.11 19.48 2.67
N ILE A 284 3.34 19.43 1.57
CA ILE A 284 2.37 18.35 1.39
C ILE A 284 3.02 17.24 0.56
N VAL A 285 2.72 16.00 0.91
CA VAL A 285 3.00 14.82 0.12
C VAL A 285 1.67 14.09 -0.08
N VAL A 286 1.24 14.00 -1.32
CA VAL A 286 0.08 13.20 -1.72
C VAL A 286 0.60 11.92 -2.37
N ALA A 287 0.22 10.77 -1.82
CA ALA A 287 0.55 9.44 -2.32
C ALA A 287 -0.73 8.80 -2.86
N GLU A 288 -0.84 8.61 -4.16
CA GLU A 288 -2.05 8.09 -4.81
C GLU A 288 -1.70 7.15 -5.95
N GLY A 289 -2.56 6.16 -6.16
CA GLY A 289 -2.63 5.46 -7.42
C GLY A 289 -3.10 6.43 -8.52
N LEU A 290 -2.31 6.63 -9.57
CA LEU A 290 -2.69 7.50 -10.68
C LEU A 290 -2.81 6.71 -11.98
N VAL A 291 -3.83 7.07 -12.78
CA VAL A 291 -3.92 6.60 -14.16
C VAL A 291 -2.74 7.17 -14.95
N ALA A 292 -1.94 6.29 -15.54
CA ALA A 292 -0.86 6.71 -16.41
C ALA A 292 -1.42 7.31 -17.71
N PRO A 293 -0.78 8.37 -18.28
CA PRO A 293 -1.14 8.87 -19.59
C PRO A 293 -1.19 7.75 -20.63
N ALA A 294 -2.02 7.90 -21.66
CA ALA A 294 -2.16 6.92 -22.73
C ALA A 294 -0.78 6.62 -23.35
N GLY A 295 -0.18 5.54 -22.93
CA GLY A 295 1.13 5.04 -23.32
C GLY A 295 1.03 3.59 -23.77
N ARG A 296 2.14 2.89 -23.87
CA ARG A 296 2.23 1.52 -24.38
C ARG A 296 1.16 0.61 -23.74
N ARG A 297 0.28 0.07 -24.58
CA ARG A 297 -0.83 -0.82 -24.20
C ARG A 297 -0.47 -2.05 -23.35
N GLN A 298 0.80 -2.35 -23.15
CA GLN A 298 1.33 -3.53 -22.46
C GLN A 298 2.19 -3.19 -21.24
N ASP A 299 1.96 -2.04 -20.59
CA ASP A 299 2.58 -1.75 -19.28
C ASP A 299 1.81 -2.49 -18.18
N PRO A 300 2.42 -3.49 -17.50
CA PRO A 300 1.76 -4.25 -16.44
C PRO A 300 1.25 -3.37 -15.28
N ALA A 301 1.94 -2.27 -14.95
CA ALA A 301 1.51 -1.36 -13.90
C ALA A 301 0.20 -0.66 -14.28
N ARG A 302 0.10 -0.20 -15.55
CA ARG A 302 -1.13 0.38 -16.07
C ARG A 302 -2.27 -0.63 -16.10
N GLN A 303 -2.02 -1.85 -16.60
CA GLN A 303 -3.04 -2.91 -16.64
C GLN A 303 -3.59 -3.22 -15.24
N LEU A 304 -2.73 -3.19 -14.22
CA LEU A 304 -3.15 -3.38 -12.84
C LEU A 304 -4.05 -2.23 -12.36
N VAL A 305 -3.67 -0.97 -12.60
CA VAL A 305 -4.46 0.21 -12.23
C VAL A 305 -5.81 0.21 -12.97
N ASP A 306 -5.81 -0.07 -14.28
CA ASP A 306 -7.05 -0.15 -15.07
C ASP A 306 -7.99 -1.26 -14.54
N ALA A 307 -7.45 -2.43 -14.19
CA ALA A 307 -8.23 -3.52 -13.60
C ALA A 307 -8.76 -3.17 -12.19
N MET A 308 -7.94 -2.54 -11.37
CA MET A 308 -8.36 -2.04 -10.05
C MET A 308 -9.41 -0.93 -10.15
N GLY A 309 -9.47 -0.20 -11.27
CA GLY A 309 -10.52 0.79 -11.53
C GLY A 309 -11.93 0.22 -11.42
N LEU A 310 -12.14 -1.03 -11.87
CA LEU A 310 -13.41 -1.72 -11.71
C LEU A 310 -13.76 -1.97 -10.24
N GLU A 311 -12.75 -2.33 -9.44
CA GLU A 311 -12.94 -2.54 -8.00
C GLU A 311 -13.19 -1.22 -7.26
N PHE A 312 -12.56 -0.12 -7.69
CA PHE A 312 -12.81 1.21 -7.14
C PHE A 312 -14.24 1.69 -7.46
N ALA A 313 -14.80 1.31 -8.61
CA ALA A 313 -16.20 1.58 -8.94
C ALA A 313 -17.17 0.97 -7.92
N LEU A 314 -16.87 -0.21 -7.32
CA LEU A 314 -17.67 -0.75 -6.20
C LEU A 314 -17.73 0.18 -4.99
N GLN A 315 -16.74 1.03 -4.81
CA GLN A 315 -16.67 1.99 -3.72
C GLN A 315 -17.30 3.34 -4.08
N GLY A 316 -17.71 3.52 -5.35
CA GLY A 316 -18.12 4.83 -5.89
C GLY A 316 -16.93 5.77 -6.13
N ALA A 317 -15.75 5.20 -6.36
CA ALA A 317 -14.50 5.94 -6.50
C ALA A 317 -13.84 5.66 -7.87
N ARG A 318 -12.85 6.48 -8.24
CA ARG A 318 -11.99 6.28 -9.39
C ARG A 318 -10.60 6.80 -9.12
N PHE A 319 -9.63 6.27 -9.83
CA PHE A 319 -8.29 6.85 -9.83
C PHE A 319 -8.27 8.23 -10.50
N LEU A 320 -7.40 9.10 -10.02
CA LEU A 320 -7.16 10.41 -10.61
C LEU A 320 -6.12 10.30 -11.73
N GLU A 321 -6.18 11.25 -12.69
CA GLU A 321 -5.07 11.50 -13.59
C GLU A 321 -4.04 12.41 -12.93
N ARG A 322 -2.80 12.34 -13.39
CA ARG A 322 -1.73 13.22 -12.89
C ARG A 322 -2.04 14.70 -13.07
N SER A 323 -2.57 15.08 -14.26
CA SER A 323 -2.98 16.45 -14.59
C SER A 323 -4.10 16.95 -13.67
N GLU A 324 -5.05 16.08 -13.35
CA GLU A 324 -6.15 16.40 -12.44
C GLU A 324 -5.62 16.67 -11.02
N LEU A 325 -4.76 15.78 -10.49
CA LEU A 325 -4.14 16.00 -9.18
C LEU A 325 -3.31 17.28 -9.13
N GLU A 326 -2.56 17.58 -10.20
CA GLU A 326 -1.79 18.83 -10.30
C GLU A 326 -2.71 20.06 -10.27
N GLY A 327 -3.83 20.03 -11.01
CA GLY A 327 -4.84 21.09 -11.01
C GLY A 327 -5.45 21.29 -9.63
N LEU A 328 -5.85 20.22 -8.94
CA LEU A 328 -6.40 20.26 -7.59
C LEU A 328 -5.43 20.86 -6.56
N LEU A 329 -4.14 20.54 -6.67
CA LEU A 329 -3.12 21.11 -5.79
C LEU A 329 -2.93 22.60 -6.06
N ARG A 330 -2.93 23.03 -7.31
CA ARG A 330 -2.82 24.47 -7.68
C ARG A 330 -4.04 25.27 -7.23
N GLU A 331 -5.26 24.73 -7.42
CA GLU A 331 -6.51 25.33 -6.92
C GLU A 331 -6.49 25.52 -5.40
N ALA A 332 -5.84 24.62 -4.68
CA ALA A 332 -5.70 24.71 -3.23
C ALA A 332 -4.50 25.56 -2.77
N ASP A 333 -3.93 26.39 -3.63
CA ASP A 333 -2.79 27.30 -3.37
C ASP A 333 -1.51 26.53 -2.94
N PHE A 334 -1.23 25.43 -3.65
CA PHE A 334 0.07 24.77 -3.59
C PHE A 334 0.90 25.11 -4.82
N ASP A 335 2.19 25.32 -4.61
CA ASP A 335 3.19 25.65 -5.62
C ASP A 335 4.27 24.59 -5.73
N ARG A 336 5.05 24.65 -6.82
CA ARG A 336 6.21 23.77 -7.07
C ARG A 336 5.88 22.28 -6.98
N VAL A 337 4.73 21.88 -7.53
CA VAL A 337 4.30 20.49 -7.58
C VAL A 337 5.30 19.64 -8.35
N ARG A 338 5.83 18.60 -7.69
CA ARG A 338 6.75 17.63 -8.29
C ARG A 338 6.21 16.23 -8.11
N PHE A 339 6.17 15.48 -9.19
CA PHE A 339 5.73 14.09 -9.19
C PHE A 339 6.92 13.14 -9.19
N HIS A 340 6.81 12.07 -8.41
CA HIS A 340 7.79 10.98 -8.30
C HIS A 340 7.06 9.66 -8.50
N ASP A 341 7.38 8.96 -9.59
CA ASP A 341 6.85 7.62 -9.89
C ASP A 341 7.59 6.58 -9.03
N ALA A 342 6.88 5.96 -8.11
CA ALA A 342 7.42 4.88 -7.27
C ALA A 342 7.30 3.51 -7.95
N GLY A 343 6.62 3.43 -9.09
CA GLY A 343 6.28 2.20 -9.79
C GLY A 343 4.95 1.61 -9.30
N GLY A 344 4.45 0.59 -10.02
CA GLY A 344 3.20 -0.12 -9.65
C GLY A 344 1.93 0.73 -9.66
N GLY A 345 1.97 1.89 -10.31
CA GLY A 345 0.86 2.83 -10.33
C GLY A 345 0.88 3.85 -9.19
N LEU A 346 1.73 3.69 -8.16
CA LEU A 346 1.86 4.64 -7.06
C LEU A 346 2.71 5.85 -7.46
N TRP A 347 2.17 7.04 -7.26
CA TRP A 347 2.84 8.30 -7.43
C TRP A 347 2.86 9.12 -6.14
N PHE A 348 3.94 9.86 -5.94
CA PHE A 348 4.02 10.87 -4.91
C PHE A 348 4.03 12.26 -5.56
N ALA A 349 3.03 13.08 -5.27
CA ALA A 349 3.05 14.52 -5.57
C ALA A 349 3.55 15.25 -4.32
N VAL A 350 4.63 16.02 -4.49
CA VAL A 350 5.23 16.85 -3.42
C VAL A 350 5.08 18.32 -3.82
N ALA A 351 4.48 19.10 -2.92
CA ALA A 351 4.27 20.52 -3.16
C ALA A 351 4.59 21.37 -1.91
N ARG A 352 4.71 22.68 -2.10
CA ARG A 352 4.86 23.67 -1.03
C ARG A 352 3.63 24.57 -0.98
N PRO A 353 3.37 25.20 0.17
CA PRO A 353 2.44 26.31 0.22
C PRO A 353 2.81 27.37 -0.85
N GLY A 354 1.86 27.77 -1.65
CA GLY A 354 2.00 28.92 -2.56
C GLY A 354 2.18 30.22 -1.77
N PRO A 355 2.52 31.32 -2.46
CA PRO A 355 2.75 32.63 -1.80
C PRO A 355 1.52 33.17 -1.07
N GLY A 356 0.33 32.60 -1.30
CA GLY A 356 -0.93 32.80 -0.63
C GLY A 356 -1.36 34.25 -0.45
N ALA A 357 -2.58 34.59 -0.81
CA ALA A 357 -3.21 35.77 -0.21
C ALA A 357 -3.27 35.59 1.31
N VAL A 358 -2.61 36.44 2.04
CA VAL A 358 -2.70 36.62 3.49
C VAL A 358 -4.12 36.96 3.87
#